data_e06d79e675b80132f034e9e17ae72f00
#
_entry.id   e06d79e675b80132f034e9e17ae72f00
#
_cell.length_a   1.000
_cell.length_b   1.000
_cell.length_c   1.000
_cell.angle_alpha   90.00
_cell.angle_beta   90.00
_cell.angle_gamma   90.00
#
_symmetry.space_group_name_H-M   'P 1'
#
loop_
_entity.id
_entity.type
_entity.pdbx_description
1 polymer ?
#
loop_
_entity_poly.entity_id
_entity_poly.type
_entity_poly.pdbx_seq_one_letter_code
_entity_poly.pdbx_strand_id
1 'polypeptide(L)'
;DFMLLDVLCMQIAFIVSYICRFGLNNPYIDKDYRILAVAFLLIDFFVEIVSDAFKNVLKRGYLDEFIVTCKHVALVEIITTFFLFTTQMGEIYSRMSYYIMIPIYILVSYLGRMVLKKIIKKRGFASSKESLFVIAPEKLLRETLQGLKENGFGYTQIVAAATDADLNGKTICEIPIVANHDGIVDYACEEWVDEVLIPPCAESEYPYEMADIFLEMGIAVHRGITKN
;
A
#
# COMPACT_ATOMS: atom_id res chain seq x y z
N ASP A 1 1.39 -5.37 -10.28
CA ASP A 1 1.78 -4.10 -10.92
C ASP A 1 3.00 -3.45 -10.26
N PHE A 2 3.09 -3.39 -8.90
CA PHE A 2 4.25 -2.82 -8.20
C PHE A 2 5.54 -3.60 -8.44
N MET A 3 5.47 -4.92 -8.46
CA MET A 3 6.60 -5.80 -8.74
C MET A 3 7.22 -5.53 -10.13
N LEU A 4 6.38 -5.42 -11.18
CA LEU A 4 6.86 -5.05 -12.50
C LEU A 4 7.46 -3.64 -12.55
N LEU A 5 6.93 -2.74 -11.74
CA LEU A 5 7.47 -1.38 -11.62
C LEU A 5 8.88 -1.39 -11.04
N ASP A 6 9.13 -2.12 -9.94
CA ASP A 6 10.45 -2.15 -9.29
C ASP A 6 11.50 -2.80 -10.19
N VAL A 7 11.17 -3.89 -10.87
CA VAL A 7 12.04 -4.51 -11.89
C VAL A 7 12.40 -3.51 -13.01
N LEU A 8 11.43 -2.71 -13.47
CA LEU A 8 11.71 -1.65 -14.46
C LEU A 8 12.59 -0.55 -13.87
N CYS A 9 12.35 -0.13 -12.63
CA CYS A 9 13.15 0.87 -11.94
C CYS A 9 14.60 0.41 -11.78
N MET A 10 14.82 -0.87 -11.45
CA MET A 10 16.14 -1.50 -11.37
C MET A 10 16.86 -1.41 -12.73
N GLN A 11 16.21 -1.78 -13.82
CA GLN A 11 16.80 -1.70 -15.16
C GLN A 11 17.10 -0.26 -15.58
N ILE A 12 16.23 0.70 -15.25
CA ILE A 12 16.50 2.12 -15.49
C ILE A 12 17.72 2.58 -14.71
N ALA A 13 17.83 2.22 -13.42
CA ALA A 13 18.98 2.59 -12.59
C ALA A 13 20.27 1.99 -13.15
N PHE A 14 20.24 0.75 -13.59
CA PHE A 14 21.37 0.08 -14.25
C PHE A 14 21.82 0.82 -15.52
N ILE A 15 20.88 1.15 -16.42
CA ILE A 15 21.19 1.87 -17.67
C ILE A 15 21.75 3.26 -17.36
N VAL A 16 21.12 4.01 -16.45
CA VAL A 16 21.55 5.37 -16.09
C VAL A 16 22.94 5.34 -15.47
N SER A 17 23.22 4.42 -14.54
CA SER A 17 24.53 4.28 -13.91
C SER A 17 25.64 3.93 -14.93
N TYR A 18 25.31 3.10 -15.91
CA TYR A 18 26.23 2.76 -17.01
C TYR A 18 26.53 3.98 -17.86
N ILE A 19 25.49 4.73 -18.28
CA ILE A 19 25.65 5.96 -19.08
C ILE A 19 26.48 7.00 -18.32
N CYS A 20 26.23 7.19 -17.02
CA CYS A 20 27.02 8.12 -16.21
C CYS A 20 28.52 7.76 -16.17
N ARG A 21 28.86 6.48 -16.32
CA ARG A 21 30.26 6.01 -16.25
C ARG A 21 30.91 5.91 -17.60
N PHE A 22 30.23 5.43 -18.62
CA PHE A 22 30.77 5.09 -19.93
C PHE A 22 30.27 5.96 -21.08
N GLY A 23 29.44 6.97 -20.78
CA GLY A 23 28.80 7.81 -21.80
C GLY A 23 27.57 7.13 -22.42
N LEU A 24 27.01 7.76 -23.46
CA LEU A 24 25.78 7.34 -24.13
C LEU A 24 25.94 6.05 -24.96
N ASN A 25 26.45 5.01 -24.34
CA ASN A 25 26.57 3.68 -24.93
C ASN A 25 25.51 2.75 -24.37
N ASN A 26 25.08 1.78 -25.19
CA ASN A 26 24.07 0.81 -24.75
C ASN A 26 24.75 -0.34 -23.96
N PRO A 27 24.43 -0.53 -22.66
CA PRO A 27 25.03 -1.59 -21.84
C PRO A 27 24.71 -3.00 -22.36
N TYR A 28 23.63 -3.19 -23.09
CA TYR A 28 23.21 -4.51 -23.58
C TYR A 28 24.00 -4.99 -24.82
N ILE A 29 24.84 -4.17 -25.42
CA ILE A 29 25.73 -4.58 -26.49
C ILE A 29 26.89 -5.40 -25.93
N ASP A 30 27.40 -5.02 -24.77
CA ASP A 30 28.42 -5.75 -24.05
C ASP A 30 27.83 -7.03 -23.45
N LYS A 31 28.49 -8.17 -23.74
CA LYS A 31 28.06 -9.49 -23.28
C LYS A 31 28.02 -9.58 -21.74
N ASP A 32 29.03 -9.05 -21.09
CA ASP A 32 29.20 -9.16 -19.65
C ASP A 32 28.17 -8.28 -18.91
N TYR A 33 27.96 -7.05 -19.37
CA TYR A 33 26.91 -6.16 -18.82
C TYR A 33 25.51 -6.66 -19.09
N ARG A 34 25.26 -7.35 -20.21
CA ARG A 34 23.97 -8.01 -20.48
C ARG A 34 23.69 -9.15 -19.52
N ILE A 35 24.70 -9.98 -19.20
CA ILE A 35 24.56 -11.04 -18.20
C ILE A 35 24.26 -10.44 -16.83
N LEU A 36 24.94 -9.37 -16.46
CA LEU A 36 24.71 -8.66 -15.21
C LEU A 36 23.30 -8.06 -15.14
N ALA A 37 22.81 -7.45 -16.22
CA ALA A 37 21.46 -6.92 -16.28
C ALA A 37 20.39 -7.99 -15.99
N VAL A 38 20.58 -9.19 -16.57
CA VAL A 38 19.67 -10.33 -16.32
C VAL A 38 19.81 -10.83 -14.88
N ALA A 39 21.05 -10.91 -14.36
CA ALA A 39 21.27 -11.33 -12.99
C ALA A 39 20.60 -10.36 -11.98
N PHE A 40 20.74 -9.06 -12.16
CA PHE A 40 20.10 -8.04 -11.33
C PHE A 40 18.57 -8.15 -11.39
N LEU A 41 18.00 -8.35 -12.57
CA LEU A 41 16.55 -8.56 -12.73
C LEU A 41 16.08 -9.79 -11.95
N LEU A 42 16.78 -10.91 -12.02
CA LEU A 42 16.42 -12.14 -11.32
C LEU A 42 16.55 -12.00 -9.80
N ILE A 43 17.60 -11.30 -9.33
CA ILE A 43 17.83 -11.05 -7.90
C ILE A 43 16.73 -10.15 -7.35
N ASP A 44 16.40 -9.07 -8.05
CA ASP A 44 15.35 -8.14 -7.65
C ASP A 44 14.01 -8.85 -7.55
N PHE A 45 13.64 -9.58 -8.59
CA PHE A 45 12.42 -10.39 -8.62
C PHE A 45 12.35 -11.41 -7.48
N PHE A 46 13.46 -12.06 -7.16
CA PHE A 46 13.56 -13.01 -6.04
C PHE A 46 13.34 -12.30 -4.69
N VAL A 47 14.00 -11.16 -4.49
CA VAL A 47 13.85 -10.37 -3.27
C VAL A 47 12.42 -9.89 -3.09
N GLU A 48 11.74 -9.48 -4.15
CA GLU A 48 10.35 -9.07 -4.11
C GLU A 48 9.41 -10.18 -3.62
N ILE A 49 9.61 -11.41 -4.10
CA ILE A 49 8.82 -12.57 -3.66
C ILE A 49 9.03 -12.88 -2.18
N VAL A 50 10.29 -12.78 -1.71
CA VAL A 50 10.66 -13.19 -0.35
C VAL A 50 10.33 -12.12 0.70
N SER A 51 10.39 -10.84 0.32
CA SER A 51 10.35 -9.73 1.30
C SER A 51 8.96 -9.24 1.68
N ASP A 52 7.87 -9.79 1.10
CA ASP A 52 6.49 -9.28 1.30
C ASP A 52 6.40 -7.73 1.16
N ALA A 53 7.26 -7.14 0.33
CA ALA A 53 7.44 -5.70 0.21
C ALA A 53 6.16 -4.95 -0.18
N PHE A 54 5.20 -5.66 -0.77
CA PHE A 54 3.95 -5.09 -1.30
C PHE A 54 2.76 -5.22 -0.36
N LYS A 55 2.93 -5.82 0.83
CA LYS A 55 1.86 -5.93 1.79
C LYS A 55 1.42 -4.54 2.27
N ASN A 56 0.15 -4.21 2.09
CA ASN A 56 -0.45 -2.92 2.48
C ASN A 56 0.18 -1.66 1.81
N VAL A 57 0.76 -1.77 0.62
CA VAL A 57 1.41 -0.64 -0.08
C VAL A 57 0.52 0.60 -0.18
N LEU A 58 -0.76 0.44 -0.52
CA LEU A 58 -1.68 1.57 -0.73
C LEU A 58 -2.02 2.33 0.57
N LYS A 59 -1.87 1.67 1.73
CA LYS A 59 -2.16 2.25 3.05
C LYS A 59 -0.94 2.91 3.71
N ARG A 60 0.29 2.65 3.22
CA ARG A 60 1.52 3.21 3.80
C ARG A 60 1.66 4.70 3.54
N GLY A 61 2.11 5.44 4.57
CA GLY A 61 2.51 6.83 4.47
C GLY A 61 3.76 7.03 3.60
N TYR A 62 4.10 8.29 3.32
CA TYR A 62 5.28 8.63 2.50
C TYR A 62 6.60 8.17 3.12
N LEU A 63 6.76 8.35 4.43
CA LEU A 63 7.98 7.95 5.16
C LEU A 63 8.13 6.44 5.23
N ASP A 64 7.04 5.72 5.52
CA ASP A 64 7.05 4.27 5.59
C ASP A 64 7.42 3.65 4.24
N GLU A 65 6.87 4.21 3.16
CA GLU A 65 7.20 3.76 1.81
C GLU A 65 8.67 3.99 1.48
N PHE A 66 9.23 5.14 1.88
CA PHE A 66 10.65 5.42 1.70
C PHE A 66 11.52 4.41 2.46
N ILE A 67 11.19 4.13 3.73
CA ILE A 67 11.92 3.16 4.57
C ILE A 67 11.85 1.76 3.96
N VAL A 68 10.66 1.34 3.49
CA VAL A 68 10.48 0.02 2.84
C VAL A 68 11.27 -0.05 1.55
N THR A 69 11.25 1.00 0.73
CA THR A 69 12.05 1.07 -0.50
C THR A 69 13.55 0.98 -0.19
N CYS A 70 14.04 1.70 0.81
CA CYS A 70 15.44 1.59 1.23
C CYS A 70 15.81 0.19 1.71
N LYS A 71 14.95 -0.47 2.50
CA LYS A 71 15.17 -1.85 2.95
C LYS A 71 15.20 -2.83 1.78
N HIS A 72 14.29 -2.68 0.83
CA HIS A 72 14.24 -3.52 -0.37
C HIS A 72 15.53 -3.37 -1.19
N VAL A 73 15.91 -2.13 -1.54
CA VAL A 73 17.14 -1.85 -2.28
C VAL A 73 18.36 -2.39 -1.53
N ALA A 74 18.47 -2.17 -0.22
CA ALA A 74 19.58 -2.67 0.57
C ALA A 74 19.69 -4.21 0.50
N LEU A 75 18.57 -4.93 0.54
CA LEU A 75 18.55 -6.39 0.44
C LEU A 75 18.98 -6.85 -0.96
N VAL A 76 18.48 -6.21 -2.01
CA VAL A 76 18.87 -6.48 -3.40
C VAL A 76 20.38 -6.27 -3.56
N GLU A 77 20.92 -5.17 -3.04
CA GLU A 77 22.33 -4.84 -3.15
C GLU A 77 23.25 -5.79 -2.38
N ILE A 78 22.83 -6.26 -1.20
CA ILE A 78 23.56 -7.27 -0.43
C ILE A 78 23.64 -8.58 -1.22
N ILE A 79 22.53 -9.06 -1.76
CA ILE A 79 22.49 -10.30 -2.55
C ILE A 79 23.29 -10.14 -3.84
N THR A 80 23.17 -8.99 -4.50
CA THR A 80 23.94 -8.68 -5.72
C THR A 80 25.44 -8.63 -5.45
N THR A 81 25.87 -8.02 -4.35
CA THR A 81 27.27 -7.98 -3.95
C THR A 81 27.81 -9.38 -3.71
N PHE A 82 27.03 -10.23 -3.02
CA PHE A 82 27.41 -11.62 -2.79
C PHE A 82 27.49 -12.40 -4.10
N PHE A 83 26.55 -12.21 -5.02
CA PHE A 83 26.58 -12.80 -6.35
C PHE A 83 27.83 -12.39 -7.15
N LEU A 84 28.13 -11.09 -7.21
CA LEU A 84 29.32 -10.56 -7.91
C LEU A 84 30.62 -11.10 -7.33
N PHE A 85 30.69 -11.24 -6.01
CA PHE A 85 31.86 -11.81 -5.33
C PHE A 85 32.02 -13.29 -5.66
N THR A 86 30.93 -14.07 -5.57
CA THR A 86 30.97 -15.53 -5.80
C THR A 86 31.30 -15.88 -7.25
N THR A 87 30.77 -15.10 -8.21
CA THR A 87 31.02 -15.33 -9.65
C THR A 87 32.28 -14.68 -10.17
N GLN A 88 33.05 -13.97 -9.32
CA GLN A 88 34.24 -13.18 -9.69
C GLN A 88 33.98 -12.11 -10.76
N MET A 89 32.69 -11.78 -11.02
CA MET A 89 32.32 -10.74 -11.98
C MET A 89 32.61 -9.31 -11.47
N GLY A 90 33.00 -9.17 -10.22
CA GLY A 90 33.39 -7.89 -9.62
C GLY A 90 34.63 -7.23 -10.23
N GLU A 91 35.42 -7.97 -11.01
CA GLU A 91 36.53 -7.42 -11.78
C GLU A 91 36.08 -6.80 -13.10
N ILE A 92 35.00 -7.33 -13.67
CA ILE A 92 34.44 -6.91 -14.95
C ILE A 92 33.54 -5.69 -14.76
N TYR A 93 32.72 -5.69 -13.70
CA TYR A 93 31.79 -4.61 -13.42
C TYR A 93 32.43 -3.41 -12.73
N SER A 94 32.22 -2.22 -13.28
CA SER A 94 32.78 -1.00 -12.71
C SER A 94 32.19 -0.71 -11.32
N ARG A 95 33.04 -0.73 -10.28
CA ARG A 95 32.64 -0.40 -8.90
C ARG A 95 31.95 0.96 -8.80
N MET A 96 32.44 1.94 -9.59
CA MET A 96 31.85 3.27 -9.61
C MET A 96 30.45 3.27 -10.19
N SER A 97 30.20 2.50 -11.27
CA SER A 97 28.85 2.33 -11.82
C SER A 97 27.89 1.71 -10.79
N TYR A 98 28.38 0.73 -10.04
CA TYR A 98 27.62 0.08 -8.97
C TYR A 98 27.21 1.06 -7.85
N TYR A 99 28.15 1.86 -7.35
CA TYR A 99 27.84 2.86 -6.32
C TYR A 99 26.91 3.96 -6.81
N ILE A 100 26.97 4.34 -8.06
CA ILE A 100 26.04 5.30 -8.68
C ILE A 100 24.63 4.69 -8.83
N MET A 101 24.53 3.39 -9.09
CA MET A 101 23.27 2.68 -9.29
C MET A 101 22.39 2.72 -8.03
N ILE A 102 22.96 2.55 -6.84
CA ILE A 102 22.23 2.46 -5.57
C ILE A 102 21.31 3.68 -5.34
N PRO A 103 21.84 4.92 -5.28
CA PRO A 103 20.97 6.09 -5.04
C PRO A 103 19.97 6.35 -6.18
N ILE A 104 20.33 6.02 -7.41
CA ILE A 104 19.42 6.15 -8.55
C ILE A 104 18.27 5.15 -8.39
N TYR A 105 18.57 3.91 -8.01
CA TYR A 105 17.56 2.88 -7.82
C TYR A 105 16.59 3.25 -6.70
N ILE A 106 17.08 3.72 -5.53
CA ILE A 106 16.23 4.21 -4.44
C ILE A 106 15.32 5.34 -4.94
N LEU A 107 15.89 6.32 -5.64
CA LEU A 107 15.13 7.49 -6.10
C LEU A 107 14.05 7.10 -7.12
N VAL A 108 14.42 6.32 -8.14
CA VAL A 108 13.50 5.94 -9.23
C VAL A 108 12.40 5.01 -8.72
N SER A 109 12.74 4.03 -7.87
CA SER A 109 11.77 3.12 -7.27
C SER A 109 10.80 3.87 -6.34
N TYR A 110 11.31 4.72 -5.45
CA TYR A 110 10.45 5.53 -4.58
C TYR A 110 9.49 6.43 -5.37
N LEU A 111 10.01 7.18 -6.35
CA LEU A 111 9.16 8.05 -7.19
C LEU A 111 8.16 7.24 -8.02
N GLY A 112 8.60 6.13 -8.59
CA GLY A 112 7.75 5.22 -9.36
C GLY A 112 6.59 4.68 -8.52
N ARG A 113 6.86 4.20 -7.32
CA ARG A 113 5.84 3.72 -6.38
C ARG A 113 4.86 4.84 -5.99
N MET A 114 5.35 6.07 -5.75
CA MET A 114 4.50 7.22 -5.46
C MET A 114 3.57 7.59 -6.62
N VAL A 115 4.10 7.59 -7.85
CA VAL A 115 3.31 7.87 -9.06
C VAL A 115 2.26 6.78 -9.26
N LEU A 116 2.65 5.50 -9.15
CA LEU A 116 1.73 4.38 -9.32
C LEU A 116 0.62 4.39 -8.26
N LYS A 117 0.94 4.67 -6.99
CA LYS A 117 -0.06 4.89 -5.93
C LYS A 117 -1.07 5.98 -6.30
N LYS A 118 -0.58 7.13 -6.78
CA LYS A 118 -1.47 8.23 -7.21
C LYS A 118 -2.36 7.82 -8.39
N ILE A 119 -1.83 7.06 -9.35
CA ILE A 119 -2.59 6.58 -10.51
C ILE A 119 -3.67 5.58 -10.06
N ILE A 120 -3.31 4.62 -9.20
CA ILE A 120 -4.25 3.61 -8.69
C ILE A 120 -5.34 4.30 -7.86
N LYS A 121 -4.96 5.18 -6.94
CA LYS A 121 -5.94 5.98 -6.18
C LYS A 121 -6.83 6.80 -7.11
N LYS A 122 -6.28 7.49 -8.10
CA LYS A 122 -7.07 8.28 -9.05
C LYS A 122 -8.00 7.42 -9.91
N ARG A 123 -7.58 6.23 -10.32
CA ARG A 123 -8.42 5.29 -11.09
C ARG A 123 -9.48 4.62 -10.20
N GLY A 124 -9.15 4.30 -8.97
CA GLY A 124 -10.09 3.83 -7.95
C GLY A 124 -11.11 4.93 -7.61
N PHE A 125 -10.68 6.19 -7.45
CA PHE A 125 -11.56 7.34 -7.21
C PHE A 125 -12.47 7.69 -8.38
N ALA A 126 -12.11 7.36 -9.61
CA ALA A 126 -13.00 7.55 -10.75
C ALA A 126 -14.16 6.53 -10.76
N SER A 127 -14.05 5.46 -9.97
CA SER A 127 -15.05 4.38 -9.88
C SER A 127 -15.63 4.16 -8.48
N SER A 128 -15.05 4.72 -7.41
CA SER A 128 -15.57 4.54 -6.05
C SER A 128 -15.42 5.82 -5.23
N LYS A 129 -16.53 6.31 -4.73
CA LYS A 129 -16.60 7.16 -3.55
C LYS A 129 -15.85 6.43 -2.43
N GLU A 130 -15.16 7.16 -1.55
CA GLU A 130 -14.52 6.56 -0.38
C GLU A 130 -15.50 5.65 0.35
N SER A 131 -15.06 4.44 0.68
CA SER A 131 -15.90 3.42 1.30
C SER A 131 -16.00 3.69 2.79
N LEU A 132 -17.21 4.10 3.23
CA LEU A 132 -17.52 4.34 4.63
C LEU A 132 -18.15 3.08 5.25
N PHE A 133 -17.55 2.58 6.30
CA PHE A 133 -18.09 1.52 7.13
C PHE A 133 -18.65 2.11 8.42
N VAL A 134 -19.93 1.89 8.69
CA VAL A 134 -20.61 2.45 9.86
C VAL A 134 -20.74 1.37 10.93
N ILE A 135 -20.19 1.64 12.12
CA ILE A 135 -20.26 0.74 13.26
C ILE A 135 -21.05 1.42 14.36
N ALA A 136 -22.23 0.91 14.66
CA ALA A 136 -23.11 1.51 15.65
C ALA A 136 -23.95 0.45 16.38
N PRO A 137 -24.33 0.70 17.66
CA PRO A 137 -25.32 -0.11 18.34
C PRO A 137 -26.66 -0.15 17.59
N GLU A 138 -27.40 -1.26 17.66
CA GLU A 138 -28.66 -1.45 16.92
C GLU A 138 -29.62 -0.26 17.06
N LYS A 139 -29.72 0.28 18.27
CA LYS A 139 -30.64 1.40 18.59
C LYS A 139 -30.31 2.67 17.81
N LEU A 140 -29.04 2.95 17.58
CA LEU A 140 -28.55 4.16 16.90
C LEU A 140 -28.29 3.95 15.42
N LEU A 141 -28.14 2.72 14.97
CA LEU A 141 -27.73 2.41 13.61
C LEU A 141 -28.68 3.01 12.57
N ARG A 142 -30.00 2.84 12.76
CA ARG A 142 -30.98 3.36 11.81
C ARG A 142 -30.97 4.88 11.73
N GLU A 143 -30.89 5.56 12.85
CA GLU A 143 -30.83 7.02 12.92
C GLU A 143 -29.56 7.57 12.29
N THR A 144 -28.42 6.94 12.60
CA THR A 144 -27.11 7.28 12.01
C THR A 144 -27.12 7.12 10.50
N LEU A 145 -27.61 5.99 9.98
CA LEU A 145 -27.67 5.74 8.54
C LEU A 145 -28.62 6.69 7.81
N GLN A 146 -29.75 7.01 8.41
CA GLN A 146 -30.70 8.02 7.89
C GLN A 146 -30.09 9.42 7.87
N GLY A 147 -29.48 9.85 8.97
CA GLY A 147 -28.81 11.14 9.07
C GLY A 147 -27.67 11.31 8.06
N LEU A 148 -26.91 10.25 7.80
CA LEU A 148 -25.84 10.25 6.79
C LEU A 148 -26.41 10.34 5.36
N LYS A 149 -27.52 9.66 5.07
CA LYS A 149 -28.19 9.75 3.75
C LYS A 149 -28.77 11.14 3.49
N GLU A 150 -29.41 11.76 4.50
CA GLU A 150 -30.10 13.06 4.38
C GLU A 150 -29.07 14.22 4.29
N ASN A 151 -28.01 14.19 5.10
CA ASN A 151 -27.08 15.31 5.19
C ASN A 151 -25.90 15.19 4.20
N GLY A 152 -25.76 14.07 3.48
CA GLY A 152 -24.70 13.80 2.53
C GLY A 152 -23.33 13.88 3.19
N PHE A 153 -22.70 12.77 3.50
CA PHE A 153 -21.34 12.75 4.04
C PHE A 153 -20.33 12.90 2.88
N GLY A 154 -20.26 14.10 2.32
CA GLY A 154 -19.29 14.47 1.31
C GLY A 154 -19.26 13.54 0.07
N TYR A 155 -18.08 13.01 -0.24
CA TYR A 155 -17.83 12.12 -1.38
C TYR A 155 -17.83 10.62 -1.00
N THR A 156 -18.27 10.28 0.22
CA THR A 156 -18.17 8.93 0.78
C THR A 156 -19.41 8.10 0.46
N GLN A 157 -19.23 6.85 0.09
CA GLN A 157 -20.32 5.89 -0.10
C GLN A 157 -20.37 4.94 1.09
N ILE A 158 -21.52 4.85 1.75
CA ILE A 158 -21.74 3.85 2.81
C ILE A 158 -21.81 2.48 2.13
N VAL A 159 -20.79 1.64 2.33
CA VAL A 159 -20.71 0.31 1.71
C VAL A 159 -21.33 -0.77 2.57
N ALA A 160 -21.19 -0.66 3.87
CA ALA A 160 -21.69 -1.63 4.82
C ALA A 160 -21.87 -1.03 6.22
N ALA A 161 -22.58 -1.74 7.07
CA ALA A 161 -22.72 -1.42 8.48
C ALA A 161 -22.53 -2.65 9.35
N ALA A 162 -22.12 -2.43 10.61
CA ALA A 162 -22.01 -3.45 11.65
C ALA A 162 -22.74 -3.00 12.93
N THR A 163 -23.23 -3.97 13.69
CA THR A 163 -23.97 -3.72 14.92
C THR A 163 -23.69 -4.82 15.95
N ASP A 164 -24.05 -4.56 17.20
CA ASP A 164 -24.01 -5.50 18.34
C ASP A 164 -25.07 -6.61 18.25
N ALA A 165 -26.13 -6.39 17.48
CA ALA A 165 -27.19 -7.38 17.32
C ALA A 165 -26.90 -8.38 16.21
N ASP A 166 -27.49 -9.57 16.31
CA ASP A 166 -27.41 -10.61 15.27
C ASP A 166 -28.32 -10.28 14.08
N LEU A 167 -27.91 -9.27 13.32
CA LEU A 167 -28.58 -8.80 12.11
C LEU A 167 -27.76 -9.05 10.86
N ASN A 168 -26.74 -9.90 10.93
CA ASN A 168 -25.87 -10.22 9.80
C ASN A 168 -26.68 -10.73 8.59
N GLY A 169 -26.38 -10.19 7.42
CA GLY A 169 -27.10 -10.49 6.17
C GLY A 169 -28.42 -9.75 5.98
N LYS A 170 -28.87 -8.93 6.95
CA LYS A 170 -30.04 -8.05 6.77
C LYS A 170 -29.61 -6.72 6.17
N THR A 171 -30.59 -5.96 5.68
CA THR A 171 -30.37 -4.64 5.08
C THR A 171 -31.16 -3.60 5.86
N ILE A 172 -30.51 -2.52 6.30
CA ILE A 172 -31.15 -1.36 6.93
C ILE A 172 -30.88 -0.14 6.07
N CYS A 173 -31.90 0.62 5.70
CA CYS A 173 -31.80 1.78 4.81
C CYS A 173 -31.04 1.49 3.50
N GLU A 174 -31.23 0.31 2.91
CA GLU A 174 -30.53 -0.20 1.70
C GLU A 174 -29.03 -0.47 1.90
N ILE A 175 -28.52 -0.45 3.13
CA ILE A 175 -27.14 -0.74 3.48
C ILE A 175 -27.07 -2.13 4.10
N PRO A 176 -26.23 -3.04 3.60
CA PRO A 176 -26.10 -4.37 4.15
C PRO A 176 -25.41 -4.34 5.52
N ILE A 177 -25.91 -5.15 6.45
CA ILE A 177 -25.25 -5.43 7.71
C ILE A 177 -24.41 -6.68 7.51
N VAL A 178 -23.10 -6.53 7.62
CA VAL A 178 -22.14 -7.54 7.20
C VAL A 178 -21.40 -8.20 8.36
N ALA A 179 -21.45 -7.60 9.53
CA ALA A 179 -20.76 -8.13 10.71
C ALA A 179 -21.51 -7.79 11.99
N ASN A 180 -21.43 -8.69 12.94
CA ASN A 180 -21.66 -8.47 14.34
C ASN A 180 -20.31 -8.29 15.06
N HIS A 181 -20.30 -8.12 16.37
CA HIS A 181 -19.11 -7.73 17.14
C HIS A 181 -17.83 -8.48 16.76
N ASP A 182 -17.87 -9.79 16.60
CA ASP A 182 -16.69 -10.64 16.37
C ASP A 182 -16.14 -10.57 14.92
N GLY A 183 -16.96 -10.17 13.97
CA GLY A 183 -16.59 -10.15 12.54
C GLY A 183 -16.22 -8.77 11.98
N ILE A 184 -16.28 -7.71 12.80
CA ILE A 184 -16.09 -6.31 12.32
C ILE A 184 -14.67 -6.08 11.81
N VAL A 185 -13.66 -6.55 12.54
CA VAL A 185 -12.25 -6.37 12.20
C VAL A 185 -11.89 -7.21 10.97
N ASP A 186 -12.39 -8.45 10.93
CA ASP A 186 -12.16 -9.36 9.80
C ASP A 186 -12.73 -8.79 8.51
N TYR A 187 -13.97 -8.28 8.55
CA TYR A 187 -14.58 -7.63 7.40
C TYR A 187 -13.78 -6.42 6.92
N ALA A 188 -13.33 -5.57 7.84
CA ALA A 188 -12.54 -4.39 7.48
C ALA A 188 -11.15 -4.76 6.91
N CYS A 189 -10.62 -5.95 7.26
CA CYS A 189 -9.37 -6.48 6.69
C CYS A 189 -9.57 -7.07 5.29
N GLU A 190 -10.69 -7.76 5.06
CA GLU A 190 -10.99 -8.44 3.79
C GLU A 190 -11.47 -7.45 2.73
N GLU A 191 -12.38 -6.57 3.12
CA GLU A 191 -12.92 -5.53 2.25
C GLU A 191 -12.12 -4.23 2.40
N TRP A 192 -11.91 -3.53 1.30
CA TRP A 192 -11.11 -2.30 1.25
C TRP A 192 -11.88 -1.12 1.84
N VAL A 193 -11.99 -1.07 3.17
CA VAL A 193 -12.63 0.03 3.89
C VAL A 193 -11.65 1.19 4.02
N ASP A 194 -12.04 2.38 3.54
CA ASP A 194 -11.21 3.59 3.62
C ASP A 194 -11.43 4.35 4.93
N GLU A 195 -12.69 4.42 5.37
CA GLU A 195 -13.12 5.18 6.54
C GLU A 195 -14.09 4.40 7.40
N VAL A 196 -13.99 4.57 8.70
CA VAL A 196 -14.92 4.00 9.70
C VAL A 196 -15.58 5.13 10.45
N LEU A 197 -16.93 5.12 10.54
CA LEU A 197 -17.69 6.03 11.38
C LEU A 197 -18.22 5.31 12.62
N ILE A 198 -17.88 5.83 13.78
CA ILE A 198 -18.38 5.39 15.09
C ILE A 198 -19.18 6.56 15.68
N PRO A 199 -20.53 6.50 15.72
CA PRO A 199 -21.31 7.56 16.32
C PRO A 199 -21.10 7.62 17.84
N PRO A 200 -21.24 8.80 18.46
CA PRO A 200 -21.14 8.94 19.91
C PRO A 200 -22.29 8.19 20.57
N CYS A 201 -21.94 7.26 21.47
CA CYS A 201 -22.91 6.53 22.28
C CYS A 201 -22.68 6.85 23.74
N ALA A 202 -23.72 7.30 24.45
CA ALA A 202 -23.63 7.67 25.86
C ALA A 202 -23.73 6.48 26.83
N GLU A 203 -24.25 5.33 26.39
CA GLU A 203 -24.67 4.24 27.28
C GLU A 203 -23.87 2.94 27.15
N SER A 204 -22.98 2.80 26.18
CA SER A 204 -22.16 1.60 26.02
C SER A 204 -20.76 1.94 25.53
N GLU A 205 -19.75 1.21 26.00
CA GLU A 205 -18.36 1.30 25.51
C GLU A 205 -18.21 0.78 24.08
N TYR A 206 -19.23 0.10 23.57
CA TYR A 206 -19.30 -0.36 22.19
C TYR A 206 -19.56 0.80 21.24
N PRO A 207 -18.84 0.93 20.15
CA PRO A 207 -17.71 0.11 19.63
C PRO A 207 -16.34 0.82 19.76
N TYR A 208 -16.16 1.67 20.76
CA TYR A 208 -14.98 2.55 20.89
C TYR A 208 -13.66 1.80 21.04
N GLU A 209 -13.66 0.62 21.65
CA GLU A 209 -12.47 -0.22 21.79
C GLU A 209 -11.85 -0.59 20.43
N MET A 210 -12.67 -0.68 19.41
CA MET A 210 -12.20 -1.02 18.05
C MET A 210 -11.56 0.16 17.32
N ALA A 211 -11.78 1.39 17.77
CA ALA A 211 -11.25 2.58 17.10
C ALA A 211 -9.72 2.58 17.05
N ASP A 212 -9.09 2.12 18.12
CA ASP A 212 -7.62 2.06 18.20
C ASP A 212 -7.07 0.99 17.25
N ILE A 213 -7.75 -0.15 17.13
CA ILE A 213 -7.40 -1.22 16.18
C ILE A 213 -7.46 -0.69 14.74
N PHE A 214 -8.51 0.04 14.36
CA PHE A 214 -8.63 0.62 13.02
C PHE A 214 -7.57 1.69 12.75
N LEU A 215 -7.23 2.51 13.74
CA LEU A 215 -6.16 3.50 13.64
C LEU A 215 -4.79 2.82 13.43
N GLU A 216 -4.50 1.75 14.13
CA GLU A 216 -3.29 0.94 13.94
C GLU A 216 -3.25 0.30 12.55
N MET A 217 -4.40 -0.07 11.99
CA MET A 217 -4.52 -0.57 10.61
C MET A 217 -4.39 0.52 9.56
N GLY A 218 -4.34 1.80 9.97
CA GLY A 218 -4.25 2.96 9.07
C GLY A 218 -5.58 3.34 8.40
N ILE A 219 -6.71 2.91 8.97
CA ILE A 219 -8.05 3.29 8.54
C ILE A 219 -8.44 4.59 9.26
N ALA A 220 -9.00 5.56 8.53
CA ALA A 220 -9.45 6.80 9.13
C ALA A 220 -10.71 6.54 9.99
N VAL A 221 -10.66 6.93 11.27
CA VAL A 221 -11.78 6.74 12.19
C VAL A 221 -12.43 8.09 12.48
N HIS A 222 -13.69 8.22 12.07
CA HIS A 222 -14.52 9.38 12.40
C HIS A 222 -15.35 9.08 13.66
N ARG A 223 -15.05 9.82 14.73
CA ARG A 223 -15.89 9.83 15.92
C ARG A 223 -16.91 10.96 15.74
N GLY A 224 -18.17 10.62 15.63
CA GLY A 224 -19.23 11.62 15.42
C GLY A 224 -19.21 12.65 16.54
N ILE A 225 -19.10 13.94 16.17
CA ILE A 225 -19.26 15.05 17.10
C ILE A 225 -20.76 15.35 17.16
N THR A 226 -21.40 15.15 18.30
CA THR A 226 -22.74 15.70 18.56
C THR A 226 -22.64 17.23 18.47
N LYS A 227 -23.22 17.83 17.45
CA LYS A 227 -23.53 19.27 17.51
C LYS A 227 -24.61 19.44 18.57
N ASN A 228 -24.23 20.00 19.74
CA ASN A 228 -25.17 20.65 20.65
C ASN A 228 -25.79 21.86 19.98
#